data_30614030cefb87796009e6b22bd419c2
#
_entry.id   30614030cefb87796009e6b22bd419c2
#
_cell.length_a   1.000
_cell.length_b   1.000
_cell.length_c   1.000
_cell.angle_alpha   90.00
_cell.angle_beta   90.00
_cell.angle_gamma   90.00
#
_symmetry.space_group_name_H-M   'P 1'
#
loop_
_entity.id
_entity.type
_entity.pdbx_description
1 polymer ?
#
loop_
_entity_poly.entity_id
_entity_poly.type
_entity_poly.pdbx_seq_one_letter_code
_entity_poly.pdbx_strand_id
1 'polypeptide(L)'
;CGDTYTESVDALGHTYADAPCPAPKTCTVCGNEDGNALGHSYDNGVITTEPTCTEGGYTTYSCACGDNYIGNQTAATGHSYKNGICGSCGTADPDYEPEKELFDLYGANMILGNNLAMNFYIEVADIEPTEDYYAVITKERANGEDLVVTIQDEDWQKYSSSLYRVSLDKIAAKEMADNVTVVVYNDEGEAVSKVWEDSVRKYAMRMLKGEEANETPNAELLALYVEILNYGAAAQEHFDYNANDLANKQLTDAQKAYGLANVEMKDSQVKGEGYYGTSLTLESNILMNFYFNNIPADHDDMYAIATYTDHYGEEKKIRIEGESFEQYNSTTWKVTVAGLVVADCRQLVDVKVYDSENAVIASAVDSIESYTARKNGDGPLFIAIMKFAVAAYNTFH
;
A
#
# COMPACT_ATOMS: atom_id res chain seq x y z
N CYS A 1 -5.72 -125.98 -18.99
CA CYS A 1 -4.44 -125.35 -18.79
C CYS A 1 -4.63 -123.85 -18.95
N GLY A 2 -4.44 -123.18 -17.95
CA GLY A 2 -4.47 -121.74 -17.97
C GLY A 2 -3.12 -121.17 -17.53
N ASP A 3 -2.27 -120.97 -18.48
CA ASP A 3 -0.99 -120.35 -18.23
C ASP A 3 -1.20 -118.79 -18.23
N THR A 4 -0.94 -118.18 -17.14
CA THR A 4 -0.85 -116.74 -17.03
C THR A 4 0.58 -116.28 -17.27
N TYR A 5 0.77 -115.54 -18.27
CA TYR A 5 2.04 -114.90 -18.60
C TYR A 5 2.04 -113.41 -18.01
N THR A 6 3.02 -113.13 -17.19
CA THR A 6 3.24 -111.81 -16.68
C THR A 6 4.44 -111.22 -17.40
N GLU A 7 4.18 -110.20 -18.21
CA GLU A 7 5.24 -109.31 -18.76
C GLU A 7 5.60 -108.26 -17.74
N SER A 8 6.87 -108.20 -17.42
CA SER A 8 7.37 -107.06 -16.61
C SER A 8 7.73 -105.95 -17.53
N VAL A 9 7.10 -104.81 -17.35
CA VAL A 9 7.48 -103.57 -18.03
C VAL A 9 8.42 -102.80 -17.11
N ASP A 10 9.55 -102.39 -17.64
CA ASP A 10 10.50 -101.55 -16.91
C ASP A 10 9.86 -100.23 -16.44
N ALA A 11 10.22 -99.81 -15.26
CA ALA A 11 9.78 -98.54 -14.72
C ALA A 11 10.31 -97.40 -15.60
N LEU A 12 9.40 -96.51 -16.03
CA LEU A 12 9.74 -95.39 -16.92
C LEU A 12 10.59 -94.30 -16.28
N GLY A 13 10.93 -94.45 -15.00
CA GLY A 13 11.64 -93.43 -14.25
C GLY A 13 10.76 -92.24 -13.92
N HIS A 14 11.32 -91.23 -13.22
CA HIS A 14 10.61 -90.03 -12.85
C HIS A 14 11.07 -88.84 -13.72
N THR A 15 10.13 -88.01 -14.17
CA THR A 15 10.40 -86.78 -14.84
C THR A 15 10.03 -85.64 -13.88
N TYR A 16 11.03 -84.91 -13.37
CA TYR A 16 10.83 -83.83 -12.39
C TYR A 16 10.69 -82.50 -13.08
N ALA A 17 9.75 -81.69 -12.62
CA ALA A 17 9.72 -80.31 -12.92
C ALA A 17 10.82 -79.58 -12.12
N ASP A 18 11.30 -78.47 -12.62
CA ASP A 18 12.25 -77.63 -11.87
C ASP A 18 11.66 -77.21 -10.51
N ALA A 19 12.47 -77.31 -9.46
CA ALA A 19 12.02 -76.94 -8.12
C ALA A 19 11.71 -75.46 -8.03
N PRO A 20 10.51 -75.10 -7.63
CA PRO A 20 10.28 -73.69 -7.20
C PRO A 20 11.03 -73.44 -5.91
N CYS A 21 11.36 -72.18 -5.62
CA CYS A 21 12.11 -71.79 -4.41
C CYS A 21 11.54 -72.37 -3.10
N PRO A 22 10.22 -72.39 -2.88
CA PRO A 22 9.65 -72.84 -1.59
C PRO A 22 9.44 -74.36 -1.49
N ALA A 23 9.67 -75.13 -2.55
CA ALA A 23 9.35 -76.59 -2.55
C ALA A 23 10.42 -77.44 -3.27
N PRO A 24 10.55 -78.75 -2.95
CA PRO A 24 11.43 -79.62 -3.68
C PRO A 24 10.92 -79.93 -5.11
N LYS A 25 11.77 -80.53 -5.95
CA LYS A 25 11.35 -80.95 -7.28
C LYS A 25 10.27 -82.02 -7.16
N THR A 26 9.22 -81.87 -7.97
CA THR A 26 8.07 -82.75 -7.95
C THR A 26 7.94 -83.47 -9.30
N CYS A 27 7.81 -84.79 -9.31
CA CYS A 27 7.57 -85.58 -10.51
C CYS A 27 6.23 -85.14 -11.15
N THR A 28 6.27 -84.78 -12.43
CA THR A 28 5.10 -84.33 -13.18
C THR A 28 4.04 -85.38 -13.43
N VAL A 29 4.42 -86.68 -13.21
CA VAL A 29 3.53 -87.84 -13.49
C VAL A 29 2.95 -88.42 -12.20
N CYS A 30 3.77 -88.67 -11.17
CA CYS A 30 3.32 -89.35 -9.97
C CYS A 30 3.35 -88.51 -8.69
N GLY A 31 3.79 -87.24 -8.77
CA GLY A 31 3.84 -86.33 -7.62
C GLY A 31 4.96 -86.67 -6.59
N ASN A 32 5.87 -87.61 -6.90
CA ASN A 32 6.97 -87.88 -5.98
C ASN A 32 7.94 -86.71 -5.88
N GLU A 33 8.37 -86.41 -4.67
CA GLU A 33 9.32 -85.36 -4.41
C GLU A 33 10.76 -85.84 -4.39
N ASP A 34 11.71 -85.08 -4.94
CA ASP A 34 13.13 -85.38 -4.93
C ASP A 34 13.97 -84.15 -4.51
N GLY A 35 14.85 -84.38 -3.55
CA GLY A 35 15.72 -83.34 -3.00
C GLY A 35 15.02 -82.41 -1.98
N ASN A 36 15.73 -81.38 -1.63
CA ASN A 36 15.23 -80.32 -0.74
C ASN A 36 14.80 -79.12 -1.57
N ALA A 37 13.94 -78.31 -1.01
CA ALA A 37 13.63 -76.94 -1.57
C ALA A 37 14.95 -76.16 -1.78
N LEU A 38 15.07 -75.49 -2.92
CA LEU A 38 16.26 -74.67 -3.24
C LEU A 38 16.46 -73.42 -2.33
N GLY A 39 15.41 -73.07 -1.60
CA GLY A 39 15.38 -71.85 -0.85
C GLY A 39 15.21 -70.63 -1.77
N HIS A 40 15.05 -69.47 -1.19
CA HIS A 40 14.94 -68.20 -1.94
C HIS A 40 16.32 -67.68 -2.30
N SER A 41 16.50 -67.31 -3.55
CA SER A 41 17.66 -66.54 -4.04
C SER A 41 17.20 -65.11 -4.37
N TYR A 42 17.46 -64.25 -3.45
CA TYR A 42 17.09 -62.82 -3.62
C TYR A 42 18.12 -62.11 -4.50
N ASP A 43 17.66 -61.08 -5.19
CA ASP A 43 18.49 -60.16 -5.97
C ASP A 43 19.41 -59.32 -5.05
N ASN A 44 20.14 -58.39 -5.64
CA ASN A 44 21.02 -57.48 -4.88
C ASN A 44 20.26 -56.36 -4.16
N GLY A 45 18.93 -56.34 -4.27
CA GLY A 45 18.06 -55.34 -3.73
C GLY A 45 17.98 -54.10 -4.60
N VAL A 46 16.80 -53.54 -4.68
CA VAL A 46 16.54 -52.24 -5.31
C VAL A 46 15.98 -51.31 -4.24
N ILE A 47 16.51 -50.10 -4.17
CA ILE A 47 15.95 -49.06 -3.31
C ILE A 47 14.54 -48.75 -3.79
N THR A 48 13.54 -49.08 -3.01
CA THR A 48 12.12 -48.91 -3.35
C THR A 48 11.55 -47.60 -2.77
N THR A 49 12.10 -47.18 -1.68
CA THR A 49 11.67 -45.94 -1.02
C THR A 49 12.88 -45.19 -0.49
N GLU A 50 13.11 -44.00 -1.00
CA GLU A 50 14.09 -43.09 -0.43
C GLU A 50 13.54 -42.50 0.88
N PRO A 51 14.37 -42.24 1.87
CA PRO A 51 13.93 -41.64 3.11
C PRO A 51 13.46 -40.19 2.85
N THR A 52 12.32 -39.84 3.44
CA THR A 52 11.81 -38.46 3.47
C THR A 52 12.13 -37.79 4.80
N CYS A 53 11.69 -36.54 4.98
CA CYS A 53 11.86 -35.85 6.27
C CYS A 53 11.16 -36.59 7.43
N THR A 54 10.06 -37.28 7.18
CA THR A 54 9.19 -37.89 8.20
C THR A 54 9.15 -39.39 8.14
N GLU A 55 9.49 -39.99 7.00
CA GLU A 55 9.41 -41.43 6.78
C GLU A 55 10.79 -42.03 6.42
N GLY A 56 11.09 -43.18 6.98
CA GLY A 56 12.32 -43.92 6.67
C GLY A 56 12.28 -44.53 5.28
N GLY A 57 13.45 -44.73 4.70
CA GLY A 57 13.64 -45.43 3.45
C GLY A 57 13.89 -46.92 3.64
N TYR A 58 13.77 -47.75 2.58
CA TYR A 58 14.08 -49.16 2.60
C TYR A 58 14.42 -49.70 1.22
N THR A 59 15.10 -50.85 1.23
CA THR A 59 15.43 -51.61 0.03
C THR A 59 14.57 -52.88 -0.01
N THR A 60 13.96 -53.19 -1.12
CA THR A 60 13.23 -54.42 -1.34
C THR A 60 14.14 -55.40 -2.07
N TYR A 61 14.23 -56.64 -1.53
CA TYR A 61 14.93 -57.77 -2.11
C TYR A 61 13.91 -58.72 -2.66
N SER A 62 14.01 -59.11 -3.93
CA SER A 62 13.02 -59.93 -4.63
C SER A 62 13.60 -61.23 -5.10
N CYS A 63 12.85 -62.34 -4.92
CA CYS A 63 13.15 -63.62 -5.50
C CYS A 63 12.35 -63.81 -6.80
N ALA A 64 12.93 -64.56 -7.75
CA ALA A 64 12.27 -64.87 -9.02
C ALA A 64 10.93 -65.65 -8.84
N CYS A 65 10.68 -66.26 -7.69
CA CYS A 65 9.41 -66.84 -7.35
C CYS A 65 8.31 -65.92 -6.90
N GLY A 66 8.62 -64.59 -6.79
CA GLY A 66 7.68 -63.54 -6.35
C GLY A 66 7.74 -63.26 -4.86
N ASP A 67 8.54 -63.99 -4.08
CA ASP A 67 8.77 -63.71 -2.66
C ASP A 67 9.68 -62.47 -2.53
N ASN A 68 9.42 -61.62 -1.52
CA ASN A 68 10.23 -60.45 -1.26
C ASN A 68 10.30 -60.12 0.25
N TYR A 69 11.37 -59.41 0.63
CA TYR A 69 11.49 -58.88 1.98
C TYR A 69 12.09 -57.43 1.93
N ILE A 70 11.82 -56.70 2.97
CA ILE A 70 12.36 -55.36 3.16
C ILE A 70 13.60 -55.44 4.04
N GLY A 71 14.71 -54.89 3.55
CA GLY A 71 15.96 -54.72 4.30
C GLY A 71 16.53 -53.34 4.15
N ASN A 72 17.70 -53.10 4.72
CA ASN A 72 18.42 -51.83 4.68
C ASN A 72 17.52 -50.64 5.04
N GLN A 73 16.72 -50.78 6.09
CA GLN A 73 15.88 -49.73 6.56
C GLN A 73 16.76 -48.56 7.05
N THR A 74 16.46 -47.34 6.58
CA THR A 74 17.08 -46.09 6.99
C THR A 74 16.07 -45.24 7.75
N ALA A 75 16.55 -44.50 8.73
CA ALA A 75 15.69 -43.54 9.43
C ALA A 75 15.23 -42.40 8.51
N ALA A 76 14.13 -41.75 8.89
CA ALA A 76 13.74 -40.48 8.29
C ALA A 76 14.89 -39.47 8.38
N THR A 77 15.05 -38.62 7.38
CA THR A 77 16.16 -37.64 7.32
C THR A 77 15.98 -36.50 8.33
N GLY A 78 14.77 -36.33 8.87
CA GLY A 78 14.40 -35.16 9.67
C GLY A 78 14.22 -33.92 8.83
N HIS A 79 13.82 -32.83 9.47
CA HIS A 79 13.71 -31.50 8.83
C HIS A 79 15.02 -30.74 8.98
N SER A 80 15.44 -30.06 7.92
CA SER A 80 16.51 -29.09 7.93
C SER A 80 15.92 -27.74 7.54
N TYR A 81 15.70 -26.89 8.52
CA TYR A 81 15.06 -25.60 8.35
C TYR A 81 16.05 -24.53 7.95
N LYS A 82 15.62 -23.66 7.03
CA LYS A 82 16.30 -22.43 6.66
C LYS A 82 15.23 -21.35 6.49
N ASN A 83 15.36 -20.25 7.22
CA ASN A 83 14.37 -19.17 7.25
C ASN A 83 12.94 -19.70 7.54
N GLY A 84 12.83 -20.60 8.52
CA GLY A 84 11.54 -21.14 8.96
C GLY A 84 10.88 -22.15 8.04
N ILE A 85 11.56 -22.63 6.99
CA ILE A 85 11.01 -23.60 6.02
C ILE A 85 12.01 -24.73 5.79
N CYS A 86 11.56 -25.97 5.85
CA CYS A 86 12.37 -27.12 5.47
C CYS A 86 12.64 -27.12 3.96
N GLY A 87 13.94 -27.09 3.59
CA GLY A 87 14.36 -27.04 2.19
C GLY A 87 13.95 -28.26 1.35
N SER A 88 13.70 -29.42 2.00
CA SER A 88 13.36 -30.66 1.31
C SER A 88 11.86 -30.89 1.12
N CYS A 89 11.02 -30.50 2.07
CA CYS A 89 9.57 -30.81 2.04
C CYS A 89 8.67 -29.57 2.15
N GLY A 90 9.23 -28.36 2.39
CA GLY A 90 8.46 -27.13 2.51
C GLY A 90 7.67 -26.98 3.82
N THR A 91 7.82 -27.91 4.77
CA THR A 91 7.14 -27.81 6.08
C THR A 91 7.71 -26.62 6.85
N ALA A 92 6.81 -25.82 7.45
CA ALA A 92 7.21 -24.73 8.34
C ALA A 92 7.82 -25.27 9.65
N ASP A 93 8.81 -24.56 10.15
CA ASP A 93 9.40 -24.81 11.46
C ASP A 93 8.43 -24.27 12.54
N PRO A 94 7.88 -25.13 13.41
CA PRO A 94 6.95 -24.70 14.44
C PRO A 94 7.58 -23.78 15.50
N ASP A 95 8.91 -23.79 15.62
CA ASP A 95 9.66 -23.02 16.59
C ASP A 95 10.34 -21.79 15.91
N TYR A 96 10.08 -21.57 14.61
CA TYR A 96 10.66 -20.43 13.91
C TYR A 96 9.94 -19.14 14.30
N GLU A 97 10.63 -18.30 15.03
CA GLU A 97 10.29 -16.90 15.17
C GLU A 97 11.13 -16.12 14.15
N PRO A 98 10.49 -15.46 13.14
CA PRO A 98 11.25 -14.59 12.25
C PRO A 98 11.96 -13.53 13.07
N GLU A 99 13.24 -13.28 12.76
CA GLU A 99 13.93 -12.13 13.35
C GLU A 99 13.06 -10.91 13.15
N LYS A 100 12.63 -10.28 14.26
CA LYS A 100 11.82 -9.08 14.22
C LYS A 100 12.65 -7.99 13.54
N GLU A 101 12.19 -7.47 12.42
CA GLU A 101 12.87 -6.37 11.77
C GLU A 101 12.96 -5.21 12.75
N LEU A 102 14.08 -4.52 12.75
CA LEU A 102 14.33 -3.40 13.66
C LEU A 102 13.29 -2.29 13.45
N PHE A 103 12.93 -2.06 12.20
CA PHE A 103 11.91 -1.12 11.77
C PHE A 103 10.90 -1.80 10.85
N ASP A 104 9.62 -1.69 11.18
CA ASP A 104 8.54 -2.19 10.32
C ASP A 104 7.45 -1.11 10.14
N LEU A 105 6.75 -1.14 9.02
CA LEU A 105 5.62 -0.24 8.80
C LEU A 105 4.38 -0.81 9.51
N TYR A 106 3.91 -0.09 10.51
CA TYR A 106 2.63 -0.39 11.17
C TYR A 106 1.43 0.02 10.30
N GLY A 107 1.54 1.14 9.57
CA GLY A 107 0.47 1.65 8.71
C GLY A 107 0.76 3.06 8.22
N ALA A 108 -0.15 3.55 7.39
CA ALA A 108 -0.12 4.93 6.90
C ALA A 108 -1.50 5.55 7.02
N ASN A 109 -1.56 6.88 7.13
CA ASN A 109 -2.81 7.60 7.01
C ASN A 109 -2.62 8.91 6.23
N MET A 110 -3.74 9.49 5.82
CA MET A 110 -3.79 10.76 5.12
C MET A 110 -4.31 11.85 6.07
N ILE A 111 -3.72 13.03 6.00
CA ILE A 111 -4.20 14.23 6.70
C ILE A 111 -4.76 15.21 5.67
N LEU A 112 -5.94 15.72 5.97
CA LEU A 112 -6.63 16.77 5.24
C LEU A 112 -6.65 18.04 6.12
N GLY A 113 -5.56 18.78 6.09
CA GLY A 113 -5.43 20.07 6.78
C GLY A 113 -5.20 21.20 5.79
N ASN A 114 -4.33 22.16 6.16
CA ASN A 114 -3.89 23.22 5.25
C ASN A 114 -3.20 22.65 4.01
N ASN A 115 -2.57 21.49 4.16
CA ASN A 115 -1.96 20.72 3.08
C ASN A 115 -2.51 19.30 3.13
N LEU A 116 -2.52 18.63 1.98
CA LEU A 116 -2.63 17.19 1.93
C LEU A 116 -1.29 16.58 2.30
N ALA A 117 -1.29 15.71 3.30
CA ALA A 117 -0.11 15.02 3.80
C ALA A 117 -0.35 13.52 3.97
N MET A 118 0.71 12.73 3.91
CA MET A 118 0.72 11.32 4.30
C MET A 118 1.62 11.12 5.50
N ASN A 119 1.11 10.44 6.51
CA ASN A 119 1.88 9.96 7.64
C ASN A 119 2.18 8.48 7.46
N PHE A 120 3.37 8.09 7.86
CA PHE A 120 3.81 6.71 7.95
C PHE A 120 4.16 6.42 9.41
N TYR A 121 3.60 5.33 9.92
CA TYR A 121 3.80 4.89 11.29
C TYR A 121 4.79 3.74 11.29
N ILE A 122 5.96 3.98 11.87
CA ILE A 122 7.08 3.05 11.93
C ILE A 122 7.09 2.40 13.32
N GLU A 123 6.94 1.08 13.36
CA GLU A 123 7.15 0.31 14.59
C GLU A 123 8.63 0.04 14.75
N VAL A 124 9.15 0.34 15.95
CA VAL A 124 10.55 0.15 16.32
C VAL A 124 10.65 -0.95 17.35
N ALA A 125 11.43 -1.99 17.05
CA ALA A 125 11.59 -3.13 17.94
C ALA A 125 12.69 -2.86 18.98
N ASP A 126 12.30 -2.81 20.27
CA ASP A 126 13.15 -2.88 21.45
C ASP A 126 14.31 -1.85 21.56
N ILE A 127 14.30 -0.80 20.72
CA ILE A 127 15.26 0.30 20.79
C ILE A 127 14.52 1.63 20.82
N GLU A 128 15.09 2.63 21.50
CA GLU A 128 14.73 4.02 21.23
C GLU A 128 15.48 4.40 19.94
N PRO A 129 14.84 5.03 18.93
CA PRO A 129 15.57 5.63 17.83
C PRO A 129 16.56 6.60 18.45
N THR A 130 17.82 6.34 18.21
CA THR A 130 18.92 7.19 18.65
C THR A 130 19.36 8.03 17.46
N GLU A 131 20.24 9.00 17.66
CA GLU A 131 20.79 9.89 16.62
C GLU A 131 21.44 9.14 15.43
N ASP A 132 21.36 7.80 15.44
CA ASP A 132 21.98 6.91 14.47
C ASP A 132 21.07 6.51 13.29
N TYR A 133 19.82 7.01 13.23
CA TYR A 133 18.86 6.62 12.18
C TYR A 133 18.16 7.82 11.56
N TYR A 134 17.78 7.69 10.28
CA TYR A 134 16.93 8.67 9.58
C TYR A 134 16.02 7.98 8.59
N ALA A 135 14.85 8.57 8.36
CA ALA A 135 13.91 8.12 7.34
C ALA A 135 14.08 8.93 6.06
N VAL A 136 14.09 8.26 4.92
CA VAL A 136 14.04 8.91 3.60
C VAL A 136 12.69 8.61 2.99
N ILE A 137 11.94 9.67 2.69
CA ILE A 137 10.69 9.59 1.95
C ILE A 137 10.95 10.08 0.54
N THR A 138 10.67 9.25 -0.45
CA THR A 138 10.77 9.60 -1.86
C THR A 138 9.40 9.58 -2.49
N LYS A 139 8.96 10.69 -3.08
CA LYS A 139 7.78 10.75 -3.95
C LYS A 139 8.25 10.74 -5.41
N GLU A 140 7.94 9.67 -6.10
CA GLU A 140 8.26 9.46 -7.52
C GLU A 140 7.32 10.32 -8.37
N ARG A 141 7.83 11.43 -8.89
CA ARG A 141 7.03 12.32 -9.72
C ARG A 141 6.94 11.83 -11.15
N ALA A 142 5.72 11.75 -11.67
CA ALA A 142 5.50 11.35 -13.05
C ALA A 142 6.16 12.32 -14.05
N ASN A 143 6.24 13.60 -13.71
CA ASN A 143 6.84 14.64 -14.53
C ASN A 143 7.84 15.45 -13.67
N GLY A 144 9.13 15.30 -13.94
CA GLY A 144 10.18 16.04 -13.25
C GLY A 144 11.07 15.16 -12.37
N GLU A 145 11.82 15.80 -11.49
CA GLU A 145 12.68 15.11 -10.54
C GLU A 145 11.87 14.65 -9.32
N ASP A 146 12.23 13.50 -8.77
CA ASP A 146 11.63 12.98 -7.56
C ASP A 146 11.81 13.94 -6.39
N LEU A 147 10.80 14.01 -5.54
CA LEU A 147 10.92 14.72 -4.27
C LEU A 147 11.49 13.77 -3.22
N VAL A 148 12.68 14.09 -2.74
CA VAL A 148 13.34 13.33 -1.67
C VAL A 148 13.36 14.18 -0.40
N VAL A 149 12.82 13.63 0.70
CA VAL A 149 12.78 14.27 2.02
C VAL A 149 13.49 13.36 3.01
N THR A 150 14.54 13.87 3.64
CA THR A 150 15.21 13.18 4.74
C THR A 150 14.67 13.72 6.07
N ILE A 151 14.26 12.84 6.96
CA ILE A 151 13.71 13.16 8.28
C ILE A 151 14.62 12.51 9.31
N GLN A 152 15.34 13.34 10.06
CA GLN A 152 16.22 12.88 11.11
C GLN A 152 15.38 12.33 12.28
N ASP A 153 15.94 11.44 13.07
CA ASP A 153 15.25 10.78 14.19
C ASP A 153 14.69 11.77 15.22
N GLU A 154 15.36 12.88 15.45
CA GLU A 154 14.91 13.98 16.32
C GLU A 154 13.60 14.63 15.88
N ASP A 155 13.29 14.55 14.57
CA ASP A 155 12.04 15.03 13.95
C ASP A 155 10.95 13.95 13.91
N TRP A 156 11.26 12.72 14.30
CA TRP A 156 10.26 11.65 14.37
C TRP A 156 9.31 11.90 15.53
N GLN A 157 8.04 11.92 15.24
CA GLN A 157 7.04 12.17 16.26
C GLN A 157 6.65 10.87 16.97
N LYS A 158 7.01 10.76 18.26
CA LYS A 158 6.63 9.60 19.09
C LYS A 158 5.11 9.54 19.26
N TYR A 159 4.50 8.44 18.82
CA TYR A 159 3.06 8.21 18.89
C TYR A 159 2.69 7.27 20.05
N SER A 160 3.50 6.24 20.31
CA SER A 160 3.39 5.33 21.45
C SER A 160 4.77 4.89 21.95
N SER A 161 4.85 3.88 22.81
CA SER A 161 6.14 3.36 23.31
C SER A 161 7.07 2.83 22.22
N SER A 162 6.50 2.24 21.15
CA SER A 162 7.27 1.62 20.06
C SER A 162 6.89 2.16 18.68
N LEU A 163 5.98 3.15 18.59
CA LEU A 163 5.45 3.64 17.35
C LEU A 163 5.83 5.10 17.13
N TYR A 164 6.45 5.39 16.01
CA TYR A 164 6.90 6.71 15.60
C TYR A 164 6.23 7.09 14.29
N ARG A 165 6.01 8.38 14.08
CA ARG A 165 5.43 8.94 12.87
C ARG A 165 6.43 9.81 12.13
N VAL A 166 6.57 9.55 10.84
CA VAL A 166 7.21 10.45 9.86
C VAL A 166 6.16 10.91 8.85
N SER A 167 6.31 12.10 8.30
CA SER A 167 5.27 12.71 7.47
C SER A 167 5.83 13.27 6.18
N LEU A 168 5.12 13.04 5.07
CA LEU A 168 5.32 13.75 3.82
C LEU A 168 4.22 14.79 3.69
N ASP A 169 4.59 16.05 3.86
CA ASP A 169 3.69 17.19 3.67
C ASP A 169 3.67 17.65 2.21
N LYS A 170 2.68 18.49 1.88
CA LYS A 170 2.61 19.21 0.60
C LYS A 170 2.51 18.29 -0.63
N ILE A 171 1.57 17.34 -0.59
CA ILE A 171 1.19 16.57 -1.77
C ILE A 171 0.20 17.41 -2.59
N ALA A 172 0.57 17.78 -3.81
CA ALA A 172 -0.34 18.50 -4.69
C ALA A 172 -1.46 17.56 -5.20
N ALA A 173 -2.63 18.13 -5.50
CA ALA A 173 -3.78 17.34 -5.97
C ALA A 173 -3.43 16.46 -7.18
N LYS A 174 -2.69 16.99 -8.15
CA LYS A 174 -2.24 16.26 -9.34
C LYS A 174 -1.28 15.10 -9.03
N GLU A 175 -0.64 15.10 -7.86
CA GLU A 175 0.37 14.11 -7.43
C GLU A 175 -0.23 12.99 -6.56
N MET A 176 -1.54 12.93 -6.37
CA MET A 176 -2.21 11.93 -5.51
C MET A 176 -2.02 10.48 -5.97
N ALA A 177 -1.68 10.27 -7.23
CA ALA A 177 -1.40 8.96 -7.80
C ALA A 177 0.08 8.59 -7.76
N ASP A 178 0.97 9.56 -7.46
CA ASP A 178 2.40 9.34 -7.43
C ASP A 178 2.76 8.36 -6.30
N ASN A 179 3.70 7.47 -6.57
CA ASN A 179 4.18 6.52 -5.59
C ASN A 179 5.05 7.21 -4.55
N VAL A 180 4.83 6.87 -3.29
CA VAL A 180 5.63 7.36 -2.17
C VAL A 180 6.30 6.17 -1.51
N THR A 181 7.63 6.18 -1.42
CA THR A 181 8.40 5.17 -0.72
C THR A 181 8.98 5.74 0.56
N VAL A 182 9.11 4.89 1.59
CA VAL A 182 9.77 5.22 2.85
C VAL A 182 10.78 4.13 3.16
N VAL A 183 12.00 4.55 3.52
CA VAL A 183 13.09 3.64 3.93
C VAL A 183 13.80 4.27 5.11
N VAL A 184 14.12 3.45 6.11
CA VAL A 184 14.98 3.86 7.24
C VAL A 184 16.42 3.45 6.96
N TYR A 185 17.34 4.35 7.26
CA TYR A 185 18.78 4.18 7.11
C TYR A 185 19.47 4.40 8.45
N ASN A 186 20.62 3.76 8.64
CA ASN A 186 21.55 4.06 9.72
C ASN A 186 22.48 5.24 9.34
N ASP A 187 23.33 5.68 10.28
CA ASP A 187 24.31 6.75 10.08
C ASP A 187 25.39 6.42 9.05
N GLU A 188 25.62 5.13 8.76
CA GLU A 188 26.51 4.65 7.72
C GLU A 188 25.88 4.73 6.32
N GLY A 189 24.59 5.06 6.23
CA GLY A 189 23.82 5.14 4.98
C GLY A 189 23.36 3.80 4.46
N GLU A 190 23.32 2.77 5.29
CA GLU A 190 22.78 1.46 4.95
C GLU A 190 21.28 1.40 5.27
N ALA A 191 20.50 0.84 4.34
CA ALA A 191 19.07 0.62 4.55
C ALA A 191 18.86 -0.47 5.63
N VAL A 192 18.17 -0.12 6.72
CA VAL A 192 17.87 -1.00 7.86
C VAL A 192 16.41 -1.37 7.97
N SER A 193 15.60 -0.94 7.02
CA SER A 193 14.21 -1.37 6.83
C SER A 193 13.97 -1.85 5.41
N LYS A 194 12.83 -2.52 5.19
CA LYS A 194 12.28 -2.72 3.86
C LYS A 194 11.88 -1.39 3.23
N VAL A 195 11.70 -1.37 1.92
CA VAL A 195 11.04 -0.28 1.22
C VAL A 195 9.54 -0.42 1.42
N TRP A 196 8.89 0.60 2.00
CA TRP A 196 7.45 0.68 2.10
C TRP A 196 6.90 1.60 1.03
N GLU A 197 5.82 1.21 0.40
CA GLU A 197 5.22 1.95 -0.70
C GLU A 197 3.76 2.27 -0.42
N ASP A 198 3.38 3.53 -0.62
CA ASP A 198 2.00 3.97 -0.56
C ASP A 198 1.74 5.13 -1.53
N SER A 199 0.54 5.65 -1.56
CA SER A 199 0.13 6.89 -2.20
C SER A 199 -1.24 7.30 -1.66
N VAL A 200 -1.63 8.57 -1.86
CA VAL A 200 -2.99 9.03 -1.54
C VAL A 200 -4.04 8.14 -2.22
N ARG A 201 -3.80 7.78 -3.49
CA ARG A 201 -4.68 6.86 -4.22
C ARG A 201 -4.75 5.48 -3.59
N LYS A 202 -3.60 4.85 -3.29
CA LYS A 202 -3.56 3.52 -2.68
C LYS A 202 -4.30 3.51 -1.34
N TYR A 203 -4.03 4.51 -0.49
CA TYR A 203 -4.70 4.67 0.79
C TYR A 203 -6.22 4.82 0.63
N ALA A 204 -6.68 5.78 -0.19
CA ALA A 204 -8.11 6.00 -0.41
C ALA A 204 -8.82 4.74 -0.97
N MET A 205 -8.16 3.99 -1.85
CA MET A 205 -8.71 2.74 -2.39
C MET A 205 -8.83 1.64 -1.33
N ARG A 206 -7.87 1.53 -0.37
CA ARG A 206 -7.99 0.60 0.76
C ARG A 206 -9.17 0.97 1.67
N MET A 207 -9.33 2.26 1.97
CA MET A 207 -10.48 2.76 2.73
C MET A 207 -11.82 2.44 2.05
N LEU A 208 -11.91 2.67 0.74
CA LEU A 208 -13.11 2.35 -0.06
C LEU A 208 -13.44 0.85 -0.16
N LYS A 209 -12.47 -0.01 0.11
CA LYS A 209 -12.66 -1.48 0.18
C LYS A 209 -12.91 -1.97 1.61
N GLY A 210 -12.74 -1.12 2.63
CA GLY A 210 -12.82 -1.50 4.03
C GLY A 210 -11.62 -2.34 4.52
N GLU A 211 -10.48 -2.25 3.84
CA GLU A 211 -9.28 -3.04 4.16
C GLU A 211 -8.48 -2.45 5.35
N GLU A 212 -8.64 -1.16 5.64
CA GLU A 212 -7.85 -0.42 6.65
C GLU A 212 -8.61 -0.18 7.96
N ALA A 213 -9.91 -0.35 7.96
CA ALA A 213 -10.72 0.10 9.08
C ALA A 213 -11.05 -1.05 10.03
N ASN A 214 -10.79 -0.82 11.32
CA ASN A 214 -11.44 -1.60 12.38
C ASN A 214 -12.97 -1.36 12.42
N GLU A 215 -13.45 -0.36 11.66
CA GLU A 215 -14.86 0.01 11.53
C GLU A 215 -15.21 0.20 10.04
N THR A 216 -16.41 -0.20 9.65
CA THR A 216 -16.92 0.08 8.29
C THR A 216 -17.03 1.59 8.11
N PRO A 217 -16.40 2.19 7.08
CA PRO A 217 -16.53 3.62 6.84
C PRO A 217 -17.99 4.03 6.64
N ASN A 218 -18.40 5.16 7.24
CA ASN A 218 -19.72 5.72 7.01
C ASN A 218 -19.86 6.31 5.60
N ALA A 219 -21.07 6.70 5.21
CA ALA A 219 -21.34 7.20 3.86
C ALA A 219 -20.59 8.50 3.54
N GLU A 220 -20.43 9.37 4.55
CA GLU A 220 -19.71 10.64 4.41
C GLU A 220 -18.23 10.41 4.15
N LEU A 221 -17.61 9.48 4.86
CA LEU A 221 -16.21 9.13 4.68
C LEU A 221 -15.97 8.44 3.33
N LEU A 222 -16.87 7.56 2.89
CA LEU A 222 -16.81 6.97 1.55
C LEU A 222 -16.93 8.03 0.45
N ALA A 223 -17.84 8.99 0.60
CA ALA A 223 -17.96 10.12 -0.32
C ALA A 223 -16.68 10.95 -0.36
N LEU A 224 -16.07 11.21 0.79
CA LEU A 224 -14.82 11.95 0.89
C LEU A 224 -13.69 11.29 0.08
N TYR A 225 -13.51 9.96 0.23
CA TYR A 225 -12.47 9.25 -0.52
C TYR A 225 -12.73 9.20 -2.03
N VAL A 226 -13.99 9.15 -2.46
CA VAL A 226 -14.31 9.26 -3.88
C VAL A 226 -14.02 10.66 -4.41
N GLU A 227 -14.44 11.70 -3.67
CA GLU A 227 -14.28 13.08 -4.16
C GLU A 227 -12.82 13.57 -4.10
N ILE A 228 -12.00 13.10 -3.17
CA ILE A 228 -10.57 13.40 -3.20
C ILE A 228 -9.89 12.79 -4.42
N LEU A 229 -10.24 11.55 -4.80
CA LEU A 229 -9.71 10.91 -6.00
C LEU A 229 -10.20 11.60 -7.28
N ASN A 230 -11.46 12.05 -7.32
CA ASN A 230 -11.99 12.84 -8.43
C ASN A 230 -11.29 14.20 -8.54
N TYR A 231 -10.99 14.85 -7.42
CA TYR A 231 -10.22 16.08 -7.41
C TYR A 231 -8.79 15.87 -7.93
N GLY A 232 -8.12 14.80 -7.48
CA GLY A 232 -6.81 14.43 -8.00
C GLY A 232 -6.81 14.22 -9.52
N ALA A 233 -7.77 13.45 -10.03
CA ALA A 233 -7.92 13.19 -11.47
C ALA A 233 -8.18 14.47 -12.26
N ALA A 234 -9.09 15.32 -11.79
CA ALA A 234 -9.39 16.59 -12.45
C ALA A 234 -8.18 17.57 -12.44
N ALA A 235 -7.37 17.53 -11.37
CA ALA A 235 -6.12 18.29 -11.32
C ALA A 235 -5.08 17.72 -12.31
N GLN A 236 -4.94 16.41 -12.41
CA GLN A 236 -4.06 15.77 -13.39
C GLN A 236 -4.42 16.17 -14.83
N GLU A 237 -5.70 16.11 -15.18
CA GLU A 237 -6.18 16.54 -16.52
C GLU A 237 -5.94 18.03 -16.76
N HIS A 238 -6.22 18.88 -15.77
CA HIS A 238 -6.08 20.33 -15.90
C HIS A 238 -4.62 20.79 -16.09
N PHE A 239 -3.69 20.14 -15.39
CA PHE A 239 -2.27 20.47 -15.43
C PHE A 239 -1.45 19.62 -16.40
N ASP A 240 -2.11 18.77 -17.19
CA ASP A 240 -1.46 17.78 -18.08
C ASP A 240 -0.38 16.95 -17.36
N TYR A 241 -0.73 16.49 -16.15
CA TYR A 241 0.16 15.73 -15.28
C TYR A 241 -0.30 14.29 -15.18
N ASN A 242 0.52 13.34 -15.69
CA ASN A 242 0.23 11.90 -15.62
C ASN A 242 -1.21 11.52 -16.03
N ALA A 243 -1.74 12.17 -17.09
CA ALA A 243 -3.13 12.02 -17.52
C ALA A 243 -3.49 10.59 -18.00
N ASN A 244 -2.50 9.72 -18.19
CA ASN A 244 -2.70 8.31 -18.52
C ASN A 244 -2.97 7.43 -17.29
N ASP A 245 -2.69 7.93 -16.07
CA ASP A 245 -2.90 7.20 -14.81
C ASP A 245 -3.60 8.08 -13.77
N LEU A 246 -4.85 8.43 -14.04
CA LEU A 246 -5.66 9.30 -13.21
C LEU A 246 -5.89 8.71 -11.80
N ALA A 247 -5.95 9.55 -10.80
CA ALA A 247 -6.13 9.18 -9.40
C ALA A 247 -7.42 8.34 -9.18
N ASN A 248 -8.49 8.63 -9.91
CA ASN A 248 -9.78 7.93 -9.83
C ASN A 248 -9.94 6.75 -10.81
N LYS A 249 -8.90 6.40 -11.59
CA LYS A 249 -8.95 5.36 -12.64
C LYS A 249 -9.41 3.99 -12.12
N GLN A 250 -9.10 3.67 -10.87
CA GLN A 250 -9.40 2.37 -10.27
C GLN A 250 -10.76 2.30 -9.59
N LEU A 251 -11.53 3.40 -9.53
CA LEU A 251 -12.86 3.40 -8.94
C LEU A 251 -13.83 2.54 -9.77
N THR A 252 -14.44 1.57 -9.11
CA THR A 252 -15.55 0.80 -9.67
C THR A 252 -16.83 1.66 -9.74
N ASP A 253 -17.81 1.26 -10.57
CA ASP A 253 -19.08 1.99 -10.65
C ASP A 253 -19.84 2.01 -9.32
N ALA A 254 -19.74 0.94 -8.52
CA ALA A 254 -20.30 0.91 -7.17
C ALA A 254 -19.63 1.93 -6.24
N GLN A 255 -18.30 2.08 -6.30
CA GLN A 255 -17.57 3.08 -5.50
C GLN A 255 -17.87 4.50 -5.98
N LYS A 256 -17.95 4.75 -7.29
CA LYS A 256 -18.35 6.06 -7.84
C LYS A 256 -19.71 6.52 -7.34
N ALA A 257 -20.61 5.58 -7.06
CA ALA A 257 -21.94 5.88 -6.54
C ALA A 257 -21.95 6.48 -5.12
N TYR A 258 -20.85 6.38 -4.37
CA TYR A 258 -20.69 7.09 -3.10
C TYR A 258 -20.41 8.57 -3.28
N GLY A 259 -19.92 9.00 -4.44
CA GLY A 259 -19.60 10.39 -4.73
C GLY A 259 -20.84 11.27 -4.78
N LEU A 260 -20.62 12.58 -4.58
CA LEU A 260 -21.69 13.58 -4.60
C LEU A 260 -22.20 13.80 -6.03
N ALA A 261 -23.52 13.74 -6.20
CA ALA A 261 -24.13 13.94 -7.53
C ALA A 261 -23.92 15.37 -8.03
N ASN A 262 -24.36 16.35 -7.25
CA ASN A 262 -24.25 17.77 -7.57
C ASN A 262 -23.91 18.57 -6.29
N VAL A 263 -23.24 19.69 -6.48
CA VAL A 263 -22.97 20.67 -5.44
C VAL A 263 -23.45 22.02 -5.96
N GLU A 264 -24.40 22.62 -5.23
CA GLU A 264 -24.80 24.01 -5.51
C GLU A 264 -23.71 24.96 -5.09
N MET A 265 -23.40 25.92 -5.95
CA MET A 265 -22.39 26.95 -5.73
C MET A 265 -23.05 28.33 -5.82
N LYS A 266 -22.67 29.21 -4.88
CA LYS A 266 -23.22 30.54 -4.80
C LYS A 266 -22.14 31.59 -4.95
N ASP A 267 -22.35 32.58 -5.82
CA ASP A 267 -21.52 33.79 -5.85
C ASP A 267 -21.98 34.76 -4.75
N SER A 268 -21.14 34.93 -3.76
CA SER A 268 -21.35 35.82 -2.62
C SER A 268 -20.26 36.88 -2.52
N GLN A 269 -19.54 37.15 -3.63
CA GLN A 269 -18.47 38.15 -3.69
C GLN A 269 -18.97 39.55 -3.39
N VAL A 270 -18.20 40.29 -2.59
CA VAL A 270 -18.36 41.75 -2.41
C VAL A 270 -17.09 42.44 -2.89
N LYS A 271 -17.26 43.27 -3.91
CA LYS A 271 -16.18 44.11 -4.46
C LYS A 271 -16.10 45.40 -3.65
N GLY A 272 -15.03 45.56 -2.88
CA GLY A 272 -14.76 46.77 -2.12
C GLY A 272 -13.88 47.76 -2.88
N GLU A 273 -13.34 48.71 -2.15
CA GLU A 273 -12.45 49.75 -2.68
C GLU A 273 -11.18 49.12 -3.26
N GLY A 274 -10.71 49.62 -4.39
CA GLY A 274 -9.48 49.17 -5.05
C GLY A 274 -9.52 47.76 -5.60
N TYR A 275 -10.61 47.00 -5.44
CA TYR A 275 -10.68 45.62 -5.89
C TYR A 275 -10.54 45.50 -7.41
N TYR A 276 -9.60 44.69 -7.86
CA TYR A 276 -9.37 44.37 -9.27
C TYR A 276 -9.84 42.94 -9.63
N GLY A 277 -9.55 41.93 -8.80
CA GLY A 277 -9.89 40.55 -9.08
C GLY A 277 -9.51 39.56 -7.98
N THR A 278 -9.93 38.32 -8.15
CA THR A 278 -9.52 37.19 -7.32
C THR A 278 -9.06 36.06 -8.23
N SER A 279 -8.07 35.28 -7.78
CA SER A 279 -7.70 34.01 -8.41
C SER A 279 -7.38 32.96 -7.33
N LEU A 280 -7.31 31.70 -7.75
CA LEU A 280 -6.84 30.60 -6.90
C LEU A 280 -5.47 30.12 -7.40
N THR A 281 -4.60 29.78 -6.46
CA THR A 281 -3.41 28.96 -6.72
C THR A 281 -3.66 27.57 -6.15
N LEU A 282 -3.51 26.55 -6.99
CA LEU A 282 -3.81 25.16 -6.68
C LEU A 282 -2.52 24.34 -6.79
N GLU A 283 -1.82 24.26 -5.69
CA GLU A 283 -0.59 23.45 -5.53
C GLU A 283 -0.81 22.40 -4.45
N SER A 284 0.11 22.30 -3.49
CA SER A 284 -0.07 21.45 -2.30
C SER A 284 -1.16 21.97 -1.36
N ASN A 285 -1.50 23.22 -1.46
CA ASN A 285 -2.57 23.92 -0.74
C ASN A 285 -3.40 24.76 -1.69
N ILE A 286 -4.55 25.24 -1.23
CA ILE A 286 -5.39 26.19 -1.95
C ILE A 286 -5.12 27.58 -1.39
N LEU A 287 -4.63 28.48 -2.24
CA LEU A 287 -4.40 29.87 -1.89
C LEU A 287 -5.44 30.75 -2.59
N MET A 288 -5.98 31.73 -1.87
CA MET A 288 -6.80 32.78 -2.45
C MET A 288 -5.95 34.03 -2.69
N ASN A 289 -5.87 34.44 -3.94
CA ASN A 289 -5.15 35.66 -4.31
C ASN A 289 -6.14 36.76 -4.58
N PHE A 290 -6.02 37.88 -3.86
CA PHE A 290 -6.79 39.09 -4.05
C PHE A 290 -5.93 40.14 -4.75
N TYR A 291 -6.46 40.76 -5.77
CA TYR A 291 -5.77 41.77 -6.56
C TYR A 291 -6.38 43.14 -6.29
N PHE A 292 -5.55 44.08 -5.91
CA PHE A 292 -5.98 45.45 -5.60
C PHE A 292 -5.20 46.46 -6.42
N ASN A 293 -5.94 47.47 -6.94
CA ASN A 293 -5.38 48.68 -7.48
C ASN A 293 -5.14 49.69 -6.33
N ASN A 294 -4.46 50.78 -6.61
CA ASN A 294 -4.22 51.88 -5.67
C ASN A 294 -3.29 51.59 -4.50
N ILE A 295 -2.65 50.43 -4.49
CA ILE A 295 -1.55 50.16 -3.57
C ILE A 295 -0.30 50.87 -4.12
N PRO A 296 0.35 51.76 -3.36
CA PRO A 296 1.57 52.44 -3.81
C PRO A 296 2.74 51.45 -3.94
N ALA A 297 3.74 51.81 -4.73
CA ALA A 297 4.92 50.98 -4.92
C ALA A 297 5.79 50.87 -3.65
N ASP A 298 5.74 51.90 -2.80
CA ASP A 298 6.34 51.89 -1.46
C ASP A 298 5.25 51.45 -0.46
N HIS A 299 5.21 50.19 -0.14
CA HIS A 299 4.16 49.57 0.68
C HIS A 299 4.71 48.63 1.77
N ASP A 300 6.00 48.72 2.04
CA ASP A 300 6.63 47.84 3.06
C ASP A 300 6.03 48.05 4.47
N ASP A 301 5.59 49.30 4.77
CA ASP A 301 4.91 49.62 6.01
C ASP A 301 3.40 49.33 6.03
N MET A 302 2.87 48.79 4.94
CA MET A 302 1.47 48.40 4.82
C MET A 302 1.24 46.96 5.27
N TYR A 303 -0.02 46.64 5.44
CA TYR A 303 -0.40 45.26 5.71
C TYR A 303 -1.83 44.97 5.26
N ALA A 304 -2.14 43.70 5.04
CA ALA A 304 -3.51 43.26 4.89
C ALA A 304 -3.95 42.38 6.06
N ILE A 305 -5.25 42.39 6.35
CA ILE A 305 -5.87 41.47 7.29
C ILE A 305 -6.96 40.72 6.54
N ALA A 306 -6.83 39.41 6.52
CA ALA A 306 -7.88 38.52 6.08
C ALA A 306 -8.60 37.90 7.31
N THR A 307 -9.92 38.02 7.34
CA THR A 307 -10.75 37.40 8.39
C THR A 307 -11.79 36.48 7.79
N TYR A 308 -12.01 35.36 8.43
CA TYR A 308 -13.08 34.39 8.07
C TYR A 308 -13.47 33.58 9.30
N THR A 309 -14.64 32.98 9.25
CA THR A 309 -15.04 31.95 10.24
C THR A 309 -14.75 30.62 9.65
N ASP A 310 -13.95 29.78 10.30
CA ASP A 310 -13.62 28.45 9.78
C ASP A 310 -14.81 27.49 9.87
N HIS A 311 -14.63 26.29 9.35
CA HIS A 311 -15.67 25.26 9.37
C HIS A 311 -16.06 24.78 10.78
N TYR A 312 -15.24 25.04 11.81
CA TYR A 312 -15.59 24.79 13.22
C TYR A 312 -16.35 25.95 13.87
N GLY A 313 -16.54 27.06 13.16
CA GLY A 313 -17.19 28.26 13.68
C GLY A 313 -16.24 29.20 14.42
N GLU A 314 -14.92 28.98 14.34
CA GLU A 314 -13.91 29.84 14.95
C GLU A 314 -13.52 30.98 14.02
N GLU A 315 -13.42 32.19 14.59
CA GLU A 315 -12.91 33.34 13.84
C GLU A 315 -11.40 33.25 13.63
N LYS A 316 -10.96 33.26 12.38
CA LYS A 316 -9.55 33.28 11.97
C LYS A 316 -9.18 34.67 11.49
N LYS A 317 -7.98 35.10 11.86
CA LYS A 317 -7.41 36.37 11.45
C LYS A 317 -5.97 36.16 10.99
N ILE A 318 -5.72 36.46 9.73
CA ILE A 318 -4.41 36.34 9.09
C ILE A 318 -3.90 37.75 8.78
N ARG A 319 -2.72 38.08 9.30
CA ARG A 319 -2.00 39.30 8.95
C ARG A 319 -1.00 38.99 7.85
N ILE A 320 -0.98 39.81 6.81
CA ILE A 320 -0.13 39.67 5.63
C ILE A 320 0.64 40.97 5.52
N GLU A 321 1.95 40.91 5.66
CA GLU A 321 2.80 42.10 5.63
C GLU A 321 2.99 42.63 4.19
N GLY A 322 3.17 43.92 4.04
CA GLY A 322 3.30 44.59 2.76
C GLY A 322 4.49 44.07 1.93
N GLU A 323 5.60 43.76 2.57
CA GLU A 323 6.77 43.14 1.93
C GLU A 323 6.45 41.85 1.12
N SER A 324 5.36 41.16 1.49
CA SER A 324 4.89 39.96 0.80
C SER A 324 3.91 40.22 -0.33
N PHE A 325 3.53 41.46 -0.58
CA PHE A 325 2.66 41.82 -1.70
C PHE A 325 3.42 41.66 -3.01
N GLU A 326 2.84 40.96 -3.95
CA GLU A 326 3.49 40.70 -5.24
C GLU A 326 2.92 41.60 -6.33
N GLN A 327 3.79 42.28 -7.10
CA GLN A 327 3.36 43.10 -8.23
C GLN A 327 2.76 42.22 -9.34
N TYR A 328 1.49 42.44 -9.65
CA TYR A 328 0.79 41.75 -10.75
C TYR A 328 0.96 42.49 -12.08
N ASN A 329 0.80 43.83 -12.05
CA ASN A 329 1.06 44.72 -13.19
C ASN A 329 1.47 46.11 -12.66
N SER A 330 1.59 47.08 -13.54
CA SER A 330 2.08 48.45 -13.17
C SER A 330 1.24 49.18 -12.10
N THR A 331 -0.01 48.76 -11.88
CA THR A 331 -0.96 49.43 -10.97
C THR A 331 -1.65 48.50 -10.00
N THR A 332 -1.41 47.21 -10.08
CA THR A 332 -2.15 46.17 -9.33
C THR A 332 -1.19 45.30 -8.55
N TRP A 333 -1.50 45.08 -7.29
CA TRP A 333 -0.75 44.21 -6.38
C TRP A 333 -1.59 43.03 -5.96
N LYS A 334 -0.93 41.90 -5.78
CA LYS A 334 -1.51 40.62 -5.33
C LYS A 334 -1.24 40.44 -3.84
N VAL A 335 -2.32 40.20 -3.09
CA VAL A 335 -2.31 39.81 -1.68
C VAL A 335 -2.77 38.37 -1.59
N THR A 336 -1.91 37.50 -1.08
CA THR A 336 -2.19 36.04 -1.01
C THR A 336 -2.63 35.66 0.39
N VAL A 337 -3.82 35.05 0.49
CA VAL A 337 -4.34 34.44 1.72
C VAL A 337 -4.06 32.96 1.69
N ALA A 338 -3.25 32.52 2.65
CA ALA A 338 -2.92 31.11 2.88
C ALA A 338 -3.62 30.61 4.15
N GLY A 339 -3.60 29.28 4.36
CA GLY A 339 -4.11 28.67 5.59
C GLY A 339 -5.59 28.28 5.55
N LEU A 340 -6.25 28.45 4.40
CA LEU A 340 -7.59 27.91 4.16
C LEU A 340 -7.48 26.39 3.98
N VAL A 341 -8.30 25.65 4.72
CA VAL A 341 -8.44 24.20 4.49
C VAL A 341 -9.56 23.94 3.50
N VAL A 342 -9.58 22.76 2.91
CA VAL A 342 -10.60 22.40 1.90
C VAL A 342 -12.03 22.53 2.44
N ALA A 343 -12.27 22.21 3.72
CA ALA A 343 -13.58 22.37 4.36
C ALA A 343 -14.03 23.84 4.48
N ASP A 344 -13.10 24.79 4.40
CA ASP A 344 -13.39 26.24 4.46
C ASP A 344 -13.76 26.84 3.09
N CYS A 345 -13.82 26.08 2.01
CA CYS A 345 -14.05 26.59 0.67
C CYS A 345 -15.33 27.43 0.49
N ARG A 346 -16.31 27.28 1.39
CA ARG A 346 -17.55 28.06 1.44
C ARG A 346 -17.47 29.31 2.32
N GLN A 347 -16.43 29.40 3.15
CA GLN A 347 -16.29 30.52 4.08
C GLN A 347 -15.89 31.79 3.33
N LEU A 348 -16.58 32.89 3.67
CA LEU A 348 -16.28 34.18 3.11
C LEU A 348 -15.04 34.76 3.79
N VAL A 349 -14.05 35.09 3.00
CA VAL A 349 -12.80 35.72 3.43
C VAL A 349 -12.92 37.23 3.17
N ASP A 350 -12.97 38.03 4.26
CA ASP A 350 -12.95 39.51 4.21
C ASP A 350 -11.49 39.96 4.29
N VAL A 351 -11.00 40.56 3.20
CA VAL A 351 -9.64 41.08 3.10
C VAL A 351 -9.68 42.61 3.09
N LYS A 352 -8.94 43.22 4.00
CA LYS A 352 -8.75 44.67 4.08
C LYS A 352 -7.27 45.00 4.05
N VAL A 353 -6.89 45.93 3.19
CA VAL A 353 -5.52 46.46 3.10
C VAL A 353 -5.47 47.81 3.84
N TYR A 354 -4.47 47.94 4.70
CA TYR A 354 -4.25 49.11 5.56
C TYR A 354 -2.97 49.80 5.15
N ASP A 355 -3.00 51.14 5.14
CA ASP A 355 -1.80 51.93 4.99
C ASP A 355 -1.01 52.07 6.31
N SER A 356 0.08 52.78 6.29
CA SER A 356 0.94 53.04 7.47
C SER A 356 0.23 53.81 8.60
N GLU A 357 -0.86 54.55 8.30
CA GLU A 357 -1.69 55.25 9.27
C GLU A 357 -2.86 54.38 9.80
N ASN A 358 -2.94 53.14 9.40
CA ASN A 358 -4.01 52.19 9.70
C ASN A 358 -5.38 52.57 9.09
N ALA A 359 -5.40 53.32 8.00
CA ALA A 359 -6.61 53.56 7.22
C ALA A 359 -6.81 52.42 6.21
N VAL A 360 -8.05 51.98 6.02
CA VAL A 360 -8.37 50.96 5.00
C VAL A 360 -8.34 51.63 3.63
N ILE A 361 -7.47 51.17 2.75
CA ILE A 361 -7.28 51.70 1.40
C ILE A 361 -7.80 50.79 0.29
N ALA A 362 -7.99 49.49 0.61
CA ALA A 362 -8.58 48.54 -0.30
C ALA A 362 -9.30 47.41 0.47
N SER A 363 -10.32 46.84 -0.12
CA SER A 363 -11.05 45.75 0.51
C SER A 363 -11.78 44.86 -0.50
N ALA A 364 -12.01 43.58 -0.12
CA ALA A 364 -12.85 42.68 -0.86
C ALA A 364 -13.33 41.53 0.05
N VAL A 365 -14.48 40.97 -0.27
CA VAL A 365 -14.95 39.70 0.34
C VAL A 365 -15.16 38.72 -0.76
N ASP A 366 -14.59 37.53 -0.63
CA ASP A 366 -14.75 36.45 -1.60
C ASP A 366 -14.60 35.09 -0.93
N SER A 367 -14.93 34.01 -1.64
CA SER A 367 -14.69 32.62 -1.21
C SER A 367 -14.26 31.77 -2.40
N ILE A 368 -13.73 30.59 -2.12
CA ILE A 368 -13.40 29.63 -3.16
C ILE A 368 -14.68 29.20 -3.89
N GLU A 369 -15.80 29.00 -3.16
CA GLU A 369 -17.12 28.72 -3.76
C GLU A 369 -17.57 29.86 -4.69
N SER A 370 -17.53 31.13 -4.23
CA SER A 370 -17.92 32.28 -5.05
C SER A 370 -17.07 32.43 -6.31
N TYR A 371 -15.75 32.25 -6.16
CA TYR A 371 -14.84 32.23 -7.32
C TYR A 371 -15.21 31.15 -8.32
N THR A 372 -15.46 29.91 -7.83
CA THR A 372 -15.84 28.75 -8.64
C THR A 372 -17.19 28.98 -9.34
N ALA A 373 -18.17 29.53 -8.63
CA ALA A 373 -19.49 29.86 -9.18
C ALA A 373 -19.39 30.86 -10.36
N ARG A 374 -18.55 31.89 -10.22
CA ARG A 374 -18.32 32.90 -11.29
C ARG A 374 -17.65 32.31 -12.54
N LYS A 375 -16.82 31.27 -12.35
CA LYS A 375 -16.21 30.56 -13.47
C LYS A 375 -17.19 29.64 -14.19
N ASN A 376 -18.48 29.61 -13.79
CA ASN A 376 -19.55 28.78 -14.36
C ASN A 376 -19.16 27.31 -14.49
N GLY A 377 -18.34 26.81 -13.59
CA GLY A 377 -17.76 25.49 -13.72
C GLY A 377 -16.86 25.34 -14.95
N ASP A 378 -16.07 26.37 -15.28
CA ASP A 378 -15.10 26.38 -16.39
C ASP A 378 -14.05 25.25 -16.25
N GLY A 379 -14.55 24.04 -16.19
CA GLY A 379 -13.78 22.82 -16.18
C GLY A 379 -14.10 21.90 -15.01
N PRO A 380 -13.81 20.62 -15.18
CA PRO A 380 -14.03 19.58 -14.18
C PRO A 380 -13.34 19.85 -12.84
N LEU A 381 -12.20 20.56 -12.86
CA LEU A 381 -11.39 20.86 -11.68
C LEU A 381 -12.15 21.66 -10.61
N PHE A 382 -12.84 22.74 -11.01
CA PHE A 382 -13.55 23.59 -10.05
C PHE A 382 -14.77 22.88 -9.43
N ILE A 383 -15.46 22.06 -10.23
CA ILE A 383 -16.54 21.20 -9.73
C ILE A 383 -15.98 20.17 -8.73
N ALA A 384 -14.86 19.56 -9.07
CA ALA A 384 -14.22 18.53 -8.25
C ALA A 384 -13.72 19.11 -6.90
N ILE A 385 -13.12 20.32 -6.89
CA ILE A 385 -12.73 21.02 -5.66
C ILE A 385 -13.96 21.20 -4.76
N MET A 386 -15.08 21.71 -5.30
CA MET A 386 -16.26 21.97 -4.50
C MET A 386 -16.94 20.72 -3.99
N LYS A 387 -16.95 19.63 -4.77
CA LYS A 387 -17.44 18.33 -4.29
C LYS A 387 -16.57 17.79 -3.17
N PHE A 388 -15.24 17.85 -3.33
CA PHE A 388 -14.31 17.46 -2.29
C PHE A 388 -14.48 18.34 -1.02
N ALA A 389 -14.63 19.65 -1.16
CA ALA A 389 -14.87 20.55 -0.04
C ALA A 389 -16.16 20.23 0.74
N VAL A 390 -17.24 19.94 0.04
CA VAL A 390 -18.52 19.56 0.67
C VAL A 390 -18.41 18.20 1.34
N ALA A 391 -17.76 17.24 0.70
CA ALA A 391 -17.55 15.92 1.30
C ALA A 391 -16.69 16.01 2.57
N ALA A 392 -15.61 16.80 2.55
CA ALA A 392 -14.77 17.07 3.72
C ALA A 392 -15.57 17.74 4.84
N TYR A 393 -16.34 18.78 4.53
CA TYR A 393 -17.20 19.43 5.52
C TYR A 393 -18.18 18.45 6.17
N ASN A 394 -18.88 17.63 5.39
CA ASN A 394 -19.85 16.65 5.90
C ASN A 394 -19.20 15.56 6.73
N THR A 395 -17.96 15.20 6.45
CA THR A 395 -17.23 14.15 7.19
C THR A 395 -16.79 14.63 8.58
N PHE A 396 -16.46 15.92 8.73
CA PHE A 396 -15.92 16.46 9.96
C PHE A 396 -16.97 17.16 10.83
N HIS A 397 -18.24 17.21 10.40
CA HIS A 397 -19.40 17.78 11.11
C HIS A 397 -20.58 16.84 11.16
#